data_49c1916e428e4f9aa12bac7e4d6b703b
#
_entry.id   49c1916e428e4f9aa12bac7e4d6b703b
#
_cell.length_a   1.000
_cell.length_b   1.000
_cell.length_c   1.000
_cell.angle_alpha   90.00
_cell.angle_beta   90.00
_cell.angle_gamma   90.00
#
_symmetry.space_group_name_H-M   'P 1'
#
loop_
_entity.id
_entity.type
_entity.pdbx_description
1 polymer ?
#
loop_
_entity_poly.entity_id
_entity_poly.type
_entity_poly.pdbx_seq_one_letter_code
_entity_poly.pdbx_strand_id
1 'polypeptide(L)'
;LAPTHLVLSPGPGRPKDAGICEALVRDRAGGIPILGICLGHQAICEAFGAKITYAEKVIHGKKDCIHVANGSSIFRGLPPLVEAARYHSLAVSRDTLPDELLVIAEDAQGEVMGVKHRDYDIYGLQFHPESILTPQGGQIMRNFLEIGVE
;
A
#
# COMPACT_ATOMS: atom_id res chain seq x y z
N LEU A 1 18.88 -0.60 -16.38
CA LEU A 1 18.66 0.11 -15.12
C LEU A 1 18.70 -0.88 -13.94
N ALA A 2 19.36 -0.48 -12.88
CA ALA A 2 19.42 -1.27 -11.64
C ALA A 2 18.82 -0.43 -10.50
N PRO A 3 17.48 -0.33 -10.42
CA PRO A 3 16.85 0.47 -9.38
C PRO A 3 17.10 -0.12 -8.00
N THR A 4 17.21 0.74 -7.00
CA THR A 4 17.35 0.33 -5.60
C THR A 4 16.00 0.13 -4.93
N HIS A 5 14.97 0.80 -5.43
CA HIS A 5 13.60 0.75 -4.93
C HIS A 5 12.62 0.81 -6.10
N LEU A 6 11.44 0.24 -5.93
CA LEU A 6 10.40 0.26 -6.94
C LEU A 6 9.11 0.82 -6.34
N VAL A 7 8.53 1.83 -6.99
CA VAL A 7 7.23 2.38 -6.61
C VAL A 7 6.24 2.14 -7.74
N LEU A 8 5.12 1.49 -7.41
CA LEU A 8 4.04 1.25 -8.36
C LEU A 8 2.97 2.30 -8.14
N SER A 9 2.88 3.23 -9.08
CA SER A 9 1.96 4.37 -9.02
C SER A 9 0.54 3.99 -9.42
N PRO A 10 -0.45 4.74 -8.94
CA PRO A 10 -1.83 4.48 -9.31
C PRO A 10 -2.14 4.81 -10.77
N GLY A 11 -3.17 4.13 -11.29
CA GLY A 11 -3.75 4.39 -12.59
C GLY A 11 -5.22 4.00 -12.53
N PRO A 12 -6.04 4.26 -13.55
CA PRO A 12 -7.44 3.87 -13.57
C PRO A 12 -7.58 2.35 -13.79
N GLY A 13 -8.73 1.79 -13.36
CA GLY A 13 -9.07 0.40 -13.59
C GLY A 13 -8.75 -0.51 -12.41
N ARG A 14 -8.79 -1.81 -12.67
CA ARG A 14 -8.45 -2.84 -11.69
C ARG A 14 -6.98 -3.23 -11.81
N PRO A 15 -6.38 -3.82 -10.74
CA PRO A 15 -4.98 -4.25 -10.78
C PRO A 15 -4.66 -5.19 -11.94
N LYS A 16 -5.58 -6.10 -12.27
CA LYS A 16 -5.40 -7.04 -13.40
C LYS A 16 -5.31 -6.34 -14.75
N ASP A 17 -5.90 -5.13 -14.85
CA ASP A 17 -5.84 -4.33 -16.07
C ASP A 17 -4.46 -3.66 -16.20
N ALA A 18 -3.70 -3.62 -15.11
CA ALA A 18 -2.32 -3.18 -15.08
C ALA A 18 -1.39 -4.39 -14.92
N GLY A 19 -1.56 -5.39 -15.76
CA GLY A 19 -0.91 -6.70 -15.63
C GLY A 19 0.60 -6.66 -15.46
N ILE A 20 1.26 -5.64 -15.99
CA ILE A 20 2.69 -5.46 -15.80
C ILE A 20 3.06 -5.22 -14.33
N CYS A 21 2.19 -4.55 -13.58
CA CYS A 21 2.45 -4.30 -12.15
C CYS A 21 2.49 -5.62 -11.37
N GLU A 22 1.53 -6.53 -11.61
CA GLU A 22 1.52 -7.84 -10.96
C GLU A 22 2.72 -8.68 -11.36
N ALA A 23 3.08 -8.67 -12.64
CA ALA A 23 4.25 -9.39 -13.14
C ALA A 23 5.53 -8.87 -12.49
N LEU A 24 5.66 -7.55 -12.36
CA LEU A 24 6.82 -6.94 -11.71
C LEU A 24 6.92 -7.32 -10.24
N VAL A 25 5.80 -7.33 -9.53
CA VAL A 25 5.76 -7.72 -8.12
C VAL A 25 6.27 -9.16 -7.95
N ARG A 26 5.77 -10.08 -8.76
CA ARG A 26 6.20 -11.49 -8.69
C ARG A 26 7.67 -11.65 -9.06
N ASP A 27 8.12 -10.94 -10.09
CA ASP A 27 9.48 -11.05 -10.62
C ASP A 27 10.51 -10.45 -9.66
N ARG A 28 10.15 -9.38 -8.95
CA ARG A 28 11.07 -8.64 -8.07
C ARG A 28 10.92 -8.96 -6.60
N ALA A 29 9.99 -9.84 -6.24
CA ALA A 29 9.81 -10.25 -4.85
C ALA A 29 11.12 -10.80 -4.28
N GLY A 30 11.52 -10.28 -3.12
CA GLY A 30 12.77 -10.68 -2.46
C GLY A 30 14.04 -10.02 -3.02
N GLY A 31 13.92 -9.21 -4.08
CA GLY A 31 15.06 -8.51 -4.68
C GLY A 31 15.26 -7.10 -4.13
N ILE A 32 14.33 -6.21 -4.42
CA ILE A 32 14.41 -4.81 -3.98
C ILE A 32 13.15 -4.43 -3.22
N PRO A 33 13.20 -3.39 -2.36
CA PRO A 33 11.99 -2.88 -1.72
C PRO A 33 10.96 -2.39 -2.75
N ILE A 34 9.70 -2.75 -2.53
CA ILE A 34 8.58 -2.39 -3.42
C ILE A 34 7.51 -1.67 -2.60
N LEU A 35 7.02 -0.54 -3.12
CA LEU A 35 5.89 0.17 -2.56
C LEU A 35 4.82 0.33 -3.65
N GLY A 36 3.62 -0.19 -3.37
CA GLY A 36 2.46 0.02 -4.24
C GLY A 36 1.53 1.04 -3.61
N ILE A 37 1.06 2.00 -4.41
CA ILE A 37 0.17 3.06 -3.96
C ILE A 37 -1.16 2.92 -4.70
N CYS A 38 -2.27 2.87 -3.97
CA CYS A 38 -3.63 2.75 -4.50
C CYS A 38 -3.76 1.54 -5.45
N LEU A 39 -3.77 1.73 -6.75
CA LEU A 39 -3.83 0.63 -7.72
C LEU A 39 -2.62 -0.30 -7.58
N GLY A 40 -1.44 0.26 -7.29
CA GLY A 40 -0.23 -0.54 -7.04
C GLY A 40 -0.34 -1.42 -5.80
N HIS A 41 -0.96 -0.91 -4.74
CA HIS A 41 -1.27 -1.68 -3.54
C HIS A 41 -2.21 -2.84 -3.87
N GLN A 42 -3.26 -2.57 -4.65
CA GLN A 42 -4.22 -3.59 -5.06
C GLN A 42 -3.54 -4.66 -5.94
N ALA A 43 -2.63 -4.25 -6.82
CA ALA A 43 -1.85 -5.16 -7.65
C ALA A 43 -0.97 -6.09 -6.80
N ILE A 44 -0.33 -5.56 -5.76
CA ILE A 44 0.46 -6.35 -4.83
C ILE A 44 -0.43 -7.41 -4.16
N CYS A 45 -1.56 -6.99 -3.63
CA CYS A 45 -2.46 -7.91 -2.94
C CYS A 45 -2.98 -8.99 -3.88
N GLU A 46 -3.38 -8.63 -5.09
CA GLU A 46 -3.88 -9.59 -6.09
C GLU A 46 -2.78 -10.53 -6.56
N ALA A 47 -1.54 -10.06 -6.69
CA ALA A 47 -0.40 -10.89 -7.08
C ALA A 47 -0.16 -12.03 -6.07
N PHE A 48 -0.48 -11.82 -4.80
CA PHE A 48 -0.34 -12.81 -3.75
C PHE A 48 -1.64 -13.55 -3.42
N GLY A 49 -2.70 -13.35 -4.24
CA GLY A 49 -3.90 -14.16 -4.16
C GLY A 49 -5.11 -13.52 -3.48
N ALA A 50 -5.01 -12.28 -3.03
CA ALA A 50 -6.16 -11.57 -2.46
C ALA A 50 -7.12 -11.13 -3.56
N LYS A 51 -8.37 -10.89 -3.19
CA LYS A 51 -9.39 -10.40 -4.13
C LYS A 51 -9.64 -8.92 -3.93
N ILE A 52 -9.87 -8.23 -5.04
CA ILE A 52 -10.24 -6.82 -5.05
C ILE A 52 -11.75 -6.72 -5.21
N THR A 53 -12.38 -5.93 -4.37
CA THR A 53 -13.83 -5.73 -4.37
C THR A 53 -14.15 -4.24 -4.32
N TYR A 54 -15.42 -3.88 -4.31
CA TYR A 54 -15.82 -2.48 -4.16
C TYR A 54 -15.64 -2.07 -2.69
N ALA A 55 -15.11 -0.86 -2.49
CA ALA A 55 -15.06 -0.26 -1.15
C ALA A 55 -16.48 -0.02 -0.65
N GLU A 56 -16.66 -0.04 0.67
CA GLU A 56 -17.97 0.26 1.27
C GLU A 56 -18.49 1.63 0.85
N LYS A 57 -17.57 2.58 0.64
CA LYS A 57 -17.88 3.93 0.16
C LYS A 57 -16.94 4.27 -0.98
N VAL A 58 -17.49 4.94 -2.01
CA VAL A 58 -16.66 5.54 -3.05
C VAL A 58 -16.03 6.80 -2.46
N ILE A 59 -14.70 6.87 -2.47
CA ILE A 59 -13.96 7.96 -1.84
C ILE A 59 -13.10 8.67 -2.88
N HIS A 60 -13.35 9.99 -3.00
CA HIS A 60 -12.62 10.84 -3.93
C HIS A 60 -12.09 12.07 -3.19
N GLY A 61 -10.78 12.13 -2.97
CA GLY A 61 -10.13 13.31 -2.45
C GLY A 61 -10.50 13.68 -1.03
N LYS A 62 -10.88 12.73 -0.21
CA LYS A 62 -11.21 12.98 1.20
C LYS A 62 -10.04 12.63 2.10
N LYS A 63 -9.86 13.45 3.14
CA LYS A 63 -9.04 13.06 4.29
C LYS A 63 -9.81 12.06 5.13
N ASP A 64 -9.08 11.08 5.64
CA ASP A 64 -9.63 10.12 6.59
C ASP A 64 -8.56 9.80 7.63
N CYS A 65 -9.00 9.42 8.83
CA CYS A 65 -8.09 8.97 9.88
C CYS A 65 -7.85 7.48 9.71
N ILE A 66 -6.60 7.11 9.65
CA ILE A 66 -6.17 5.73 9.42
C ILE A 66 -5.33 5.27 10.60
N HIS A 67 -5.64 4.09 11.13
CA HIS A 67 -4.82 3.44 12.14
C HIS A 67 -3.66 2.76 11.45
N VAL A 68 -2.43 3.08 11.87
CA VAL A 68 -1.23 2.48 11.32
C VAL A 68 -0.46 1.72 12.39
N ALA A 69 0.16 0.62 11.99
CA ALA A 69 1.06 -0.13 12.86
C ALA A 69 2.40 0.62 12.90
N ASN A 70 2.54 1.56 13.83
CA ASN A 70 3.72 2.44 13.88
C ASN A 70 5.01 1.72 14.27
N GLY A 71 4.95 0.44 14.60
CA GLY A 71 6.14 -0.42 14.72
C GLY A 71 6.66 -0.93 13.37
N SER A 72 5.88 -0.78 12.29
CA SER A 72 6.33 -1.13 10.95
C SER A 72 7.34 -0.10 10.45
N SER A 73 8.37 -0.57 9.74
CA SER A 73 9.45 0.30 9.24
C SER A 73 8.95 1.48 8.42
N ILE A 74 7.91 1.27 7.60
CA ILE A 74 7.37 2.33 6.74
C ILE A 74 6.63 3.42 7.54
N PHE A 75 6.16 3.09 8.74
CA PHE A 75 5.44 4.03 9.62
C PHE A 75 6.28 4.51 10.80
N ARG A 76 7.58 4.27 10.77
CA ARG A 76 8.47 4.67 11.86
C ARG A 76 8.42 6.19 12.07
N GLY A 77 8.27 6.59 13.33
CA GLY A 77 8.20 8.00 13.71
C GLY A 77 6.81 8.61 13.60
N LEU A 78 5.80 7.83 13.21
CA LEU A 78 4.44 8.32 13.08
C LEU A 78 3.60 7.98 14.32
N PRO A 79 2.57 8.79 14.63
CA PRO A 79 1.59 8.41 15.64
C PRO A 79 0.73 7.24 15.12
N PRO A 80 0.00 6.53 16.01
CA PRO A 80 -0.85 5.41 15.58
C PRO A 80 -2.05 5.81 14.73
N LEU A 81 -2.43 7.10 14.74
CA LEU A 81 -3.49 7.64 13.88
C LEU A 81 -2.90 8.70 12.98
N VAL A 82 -3.09 8.55 11.68
CA VAL A 82 -2.64 9.54 10.69
C VAL A 82 -3.78 9.96 9.79
N GLU A 83 -3.73 11.20 9.31
CA GLU A 83 -4.63 11.67 8.27
C GLU A 83 -4.06 11.26 6.92
N ALA A 84 -4.91 10.76 6.03
CA ALA A 84 -4.49 10.30 4.72
C ALA A 84 -5.53 10.62 3.67
N ALA A 85 -5.05 10.89 2.45
CA ALA A 85 -5.91 11.14 1.30
C ALA A 85 -6.34 9.82 0.68
N ARG A 86 -7.63 9.70 0.38
CA ARG A 86 -8.21 8.50 -0.22
C ARG A 86 -8.89 8.87 -1.54
N TYR A 87 -8.58 8.09 -2.58
CA TYR A 87 -9.10 8.27 -3.95
C TYR A 87 -9.38 6.89 -4.54
N HIS A 88 -10.34 6.15 -3.98
CA HIS A 88 -10.57 4.80 -4.47
C HIS A 88 -12.04 4.36 -4.37
N SER A 89 -12.46 3.55 -5.33
CA SER A 89 -13.75 2.88 -5.32
C SER A 89 -13.59 1.36 -5.14
N LEU A 90 -12.36 0.86 -5.20
CA LEU A 90 -12.04 -0.55 -5.02
C LEU A 90 -11.17 -0.71 -3.78
N ALA A 91 -11.27 -1.85 -3.13
CA ALA A 91 -10.51 -2.17 -1.93
C ALA A 91 -10.17 -3.65 -1.92
N VAL A 92 -9.16 -4.01 -1.13
CA VAL A 92 -8.80 -5.40 -0.92
C VAL A 92 -9.81 -6.04 0.02
N SER A 93 -10.33 -7.20 -0.35
CA SER A 93 -11.19 -7.99 0.52
C SER A 93 -10.35 -8.60 1.63
N ARG A 94 -10.57 -8.15 2.87
CA ARG A 94 -9.80 -8.57 4.03
C ARG A 94 -9.84 -10.09 4.24
N ASP A 95 -10.98 -10.70 3.97
CA ASP A 95 -11.18 -12.15 4.16
C ASP A 95 -10.37 -12.99 3.20
N THR A 96 -9.88 -12.40 2.11
CA THR A 96 -9.11 -13.10 1.08
C THR A 96 -7.61 -12.91 1.21
N LEU A 97 -7.14 -12.10 2.18
CA LEU A 97 -5.71 -11.86 2.36
C LEU A 97 -5.00 -13.16 2.75
N PRO A 98 -3.90 -13.51 2.06
CA PRO A 98 -3.10 -14.67 2.45
C PRO A 98 -2.28 -14.37 3.70
N ASP A 99 -1.74 -15.42 4.32
CA ASP A 99 -0.92 -15.29 5.53
C ASP A 99 0.37 -14.49 5.29
N GLU A 100 0.84 -14.45 4.03
CA GLU A 100 2.06 -13.71 3.68
C GLU A 100 1.87 -12.19 3.72
N LEU A 101 0.63 -11.69 3.68
CA LEU A 101 0.35 -10.26 3.69
C LEU A 101 -0.25 -9.85 5.04
N LEU A 102 0.50 -9.03 5.76
CA LEU A 102 0.10 -8.51 7.06
C LEU A 102 -0.60 -7.16 6.89
N VAL A 103 -1.73 -6.96 7.57
CA VAL A 103 -2.40 -5.66 7.58
C VAL A 103 -1.62 -4.73 8.51
N ILE A 104 -1.13 -3.63 7.97
CA ILE A 104 -0.38 -2.62 8.73
C ILE A 104 -1.10 -1.28 8.83
N ALA A 105 -2.21 -1.12 8.15
CA ALA A 105 -3.05 0.07 8.26
C ALA A 105 -4.50 -0.28 7.93
N GLU A 106 -5.43 0.36 8.64
CA GLU A 106 -6.86 0.17 8.39
C GLU A 106 -7.64 1.43 8.76
N ASP A 107 -8.82 1.61 8.17
CA ASP A 107 -9.70 2.71 8.55
C ASP A 107 -10.56 2.34 9.78
N ALA A 108 -11.45 3.25 10.17
CA ALA A 108 -12.30 3.05 11.35
C ALA A 108 -13.28 1.88 11.20
N GLN A 109 -13.59 1.47 9.97
CA GLN A 109 -14.46 0.34 9.68
C GLN A 109 -13.71 -0.97 9.46
N GLY A 110 -12.39 -0.96 9.59
CA GLY A 110 -11.56 -2.14 9.38
C GLY A 110 -11.21 -2.42 7.93
N GLU A 111 -11.46 -1.48 7.00
CA GLU A 111 -11.05 -1.64 5.62
C GLU A 111 -9.53 -1.56 5.51
N VAL A 112 -8.94 -2.48 4.76
CA VAL A 112 -7.49 -2.57 4.63
C VAL A 112 -6.95 -1.34 3.91
N MET A 113 -6.06 -0.61 4.59
CA MET A 113 -5.43 0.60 4.06
C MET A 113 -3.94 0.43 3.82
N GLY A 114 -3.36 -0.63 4.33
CA GLY A 114 -1.95 -0.92 4.11
C GLY A 114 -1.61 -2.35 4.43
N VAL A 115 -0.69 -2.93 3.66
CA VAL A 115 -0.20 -4.29 3.87
C VAL A 115 1.33 -4.32 3.76
N LYS A 116 1.93 -5.35 4.35
CA LYS A 116 3.35 -5.66 4.20
C LYS A 116 3.50 -7.16 4.01
N HIS A 117 4.35 -7.55 3.07
CA HIS A 117 4.72 -8.96 2.95
C HIS A 117 5.50 -9.40 4.18
N ARG A 118 5.20 -10.60 4.68
CA ARG A 118 5.81 -11.13 5.90
C ARG A 118 7.34 -11.26 5.80
N ASP A 119 7.83 -11.67 4.65
CA ASP A 119 9.25 -12.02 4.46
C ASP A 119 10.04 -11.04 3.59
N TYR A 120 9.36 -10.22 2.79
CA TYR A 120 10.01 -9.30 1.84
C TYR A 120 9.66 -7.86 2.17
N ASP A 121 10.49 -6.93 1.69
CA ASP A 121 10.22 -5.49 1.83
C ASP A 121 9.25 -5.02 0.75
N ILE A 122 8.05 -5.60 0.74
CA ILE A 122 6.97 -5.25 -0.16
C ILE A 122 5.85 -4.64 0.66
N TYR A 123 5.50 -3.39 0.34
CA TYR A 123 4.49 -2.61 1.05
C TYR A 123 3.41 -2.15 0.09
N GLY A 124 2.16 -2.13 0.56
CA GLY A 124 1.05 -1.57 -0.19
C GLY A 124 0.31 -0.57 0.66
N LEU A 125 -0.01 0.60 0.09
CA LEU A 125 -0.79 1.64 0.74
C LEU A 125 -1.98 1.98 -0.15
N GLN A 126 -3.21 1.87 0.39
CA GLN A 126 -4.42 2.22 -0.35
C GLN A 126 -4.59 3.73 -0.46
N PHE A 127 -4.07 4.48 0.49
CA PHE A 127 -4.09 5.94 0.48
C PHE A 127 -2.89 6.51 -0.28
N HIS A 128 -2.93 7.82 -0.53
CA HIS A 128 -1.89 8.52 -1.30
C HIS A 128 -0.95 9.29 -0.36
N PRO A 129 0.24 8.76 -0.03
CA PRO A 129 1.19 9.47 0.84
C PRO A 129 1.77 10.72 0.17
N GLU A 130 1.77 10.78 -1.16
CA GLU A 130 2.27 11.94 -1.91
C GLU A 130 1.29 13.11 -1.95
N SER A 131 0.03 12.88 -1.56
CA SER A 131 -0.98 13.93 -1.59
C SER A 131 -0.77 14.97 -0.49
N ILE A 132 -1.07 16.22 -0.81
CA ILE A 132 -1.08 17.31 0.17
C ILE A 132 -2.07 17.04 1.32
N LEU A 133 -3.07 16.17 1.09
CA LEU A 133 -4.04 15.78 2.11
C LEU A 133 -3.52 14.71 3.07
N THR A 134 -2.28 14.26 2.87
CA THR A 134 -1.61 13.30 3.77
C THR A 134 -0.41 13.98 4.42
N PRO A 135 -0.60 14.67 5.57
CA PRO A 135 0.48 15.48 6.16
C PRO A 135 1.74 14.71 6.50
N GLN A 136 1.62 13.44 6.92
CA GLN A 136 2.77 12.60 7.25
C GLN A 136 3.33 11.84 6.06
N GLY A 137 2.80 12.10 4.84
CA GLY A 137 3.19 11.36 3.64
C GLY A 137 4.67 11.43 3.32
N GLY A 138 5.29 12.60 3.52
CA GLY A 138 6.72 12.77 3.31
C GLY A 138 7.57 11.86 4.19
N GLN A 139 7.16 11.69 5.45
CA GLN A 139 7.85 10.78 6.36
C GLN A 139 7.71 9.32 5.92
N ILE A 140 6.53 8.94 5.45
CA ILE A 140 6.27 7.59 4.94
C ILE A 140 7.19 7.30 3.75
N MET A 141 7.27 8.23 2.79
CA MET A 141 8.13 8.07 1.62
C MET A 141 9.60 8.00 1.99
N ARG A 142 10.06 8.84 2.93
CA ARG A 142 11.45 8.78 3.41
C ARG A 142 11.74 7.44 4.08
N ASN A 143 10.81 6.95 4.90
CA ASN A 143 10.96 5.65 5.56
C ASN A 143 11.13 4.53 4.53
N PHE A 144 10.30 4.56 3.47
CA PHE A 144 10.41 3.56 2.41
C PHE A 144 11.77 3.62 1.72
N LEU A 145 12.24 4.83 1.38
CA LEU A 145 13.50 5.00 0.66
C LEU A 145 14.72 4.58 1.51
N GLU A 146 14.59 4.56 2.83
CA GLU A 146 15.64 4.11 3.73
C GLU A 146 15.66 2.60 3.93
N ILE A 147 14.60 1.89 3.54
CA ILE A 147 14.55 0.43 3.65
C ILE A 147 15.56 -0.17 2.67
N GLY A 148 16.37 -1.12 3.16
CA GLY A 148 17.39 -1.78 2.34
C GLY A 148 18.64 -0.94 2.12
N VAL A 149 18.74 0.24 2.70
CA VAL A 149 19.97 1.07 2.66
C VAL A 149 20.77 0.80 3.92
N GLU A 150 22.04 0.49 3.74
CA GLU A 150 22.98 0.26 4.84
C GLU A 150 23.70 1.54 5.24
#